data_80437cace3d8c28ea371a14d3f037786
#
_entry.id   80437cace3d8c28ea371a14d3f037786
#
_cell.length_a   1.000
_cell.length_b   1.000
_cell.length_c   1.000
_cell.angle_alpha   90.00
_cell.angle_beta   90.00
_cell.angle_gamma   90.00
#
_symmetry.space_group_name_H-M   'P 1'
#
loop_
_entity.id
_entity.type
_entity.pdbx_description
1 polymer ?
#
loop_
_entity_poly.entity_id
_entity_poly.type
_entity_poly.pdbx_seq_one_letter_code
_entity_poly.pdbx_strand_id
1 'polypeptide(L)'
;GRKEVGEDKDSWAQHFKKNGYHSARISKVFHMGVPTDIGPGRDGADDPASWDEAYNSPGPESKAAGFGETLQNNPGGLKKGAAGGNRFSSVEADGDHLVHSDGKTAEKAVELIHKYKDMNKPFFLAVGFVRPHVPLVAPRKYFEPYPVDKIILPPKVPNDWDDIPMNSANRRTSASWQMDLTQQKKVVRAYYASVSFMDAMTGKVLKALKETGQRDNTIVIFTSDH
;
A
#
# COMPACT_ATOMS: atom_id res chain seq x y z
N GLY A 1 5.44 -12.91 11.07
CA GLY A 1 5.68 -13.81 9.92
C GLY A 1 5.35 -15.27 10.24
N ARG A 2 5.59 -16.20 9.31
CA ARG A 2 5.27 -17.62 9.48
C ARG A 2 5.88 -18.24 10.74
N LYS A 3 7.11 -17.85 11.09
CA LYS A 3 7.78 -18.29 12.33
C LYS A 3 7.04 -17.90 13.62
N GLU A 4 6.24 -16.84 13.58
CA GLU A 4 5.50 -16.30 14.73
C GLU A 4 4.13 -16.97 14.89
N VAL A 5 3.49 -17.37 13.77
CA VAL A 5 2.17 -17.99 13.78
C VAL A 5 2.18 -19.51 13.72
N GLY A 6 3.36 -20.11 13.50
CA GLY A 6 3.58 -21.54 13.36
C GLY A 6 3.86 -21.96 11.93
N GLU A 7 4.96 -22.69 11.73
CA GLU A 7 5.38 -23.17 10.40
C GLU A 7 4.44 -24.25 9.85
N ASP A 8 3.69 -24.89 10.73
CA ASP A 8 2.67 -25.91 10.46
C ASP A 8 1.34 -25.32 9.97
N LYS A 9 1.18 -23.99 10.04
CA LYS A 9 -0.05 -23.32 9.64
C LYS A 9 0.00 -22.85 8.20
N ASP A 10 -1.01 -23.18 7.45
CA ASP A 10 -1.16 -22.67 6.07
C ASP A 10 -1.64 -21.22 6.08
N SER A 11 -1.06 -20.42 5.18
CA SER A 11 -1.68 -19.15 4.79
C SER A 11 -2.95 -19.42 3.96
N TRP A 12 -3.82 -18.42 3.81
CA TRP A 12 -4.95 -18.54 2.88
C TRP A 12 -4.50 -18.95 1.48
N ALA A 13 -3.50 -18.27 0.95
CA ALA A 13 -2.97 -18.56 -0.38
C ALA A 13 -2.46 -20.00 -0.49
N GLN A 14 -1.73 -20.50 0.51
CA GLN A 14 -1.25 -21.87 0.55
C GLN A 14 -2.41 -22.88 0.65
N HIS A 15 -3.44 -22.56 1.43
CA HIS A 15 -4.63 -23.41 1.53
C HIS A 15 -5.35 -23.53 0.18
N PHE A 16 -5.59 -22.41 -0.51
CA PHE A 16 -6.17 -22.42 -1.87
C PHE A 16 -5.30 -23.20 -2.86
N LYS A 17 -3.97 -22.98 -2.84
CA LYS A 17 -3.02 -23.72 -3.67
C LYS A 17 -3.09 -25.21 -3.46
N LYS A 18 -3.13 -25.70 -2.20
CA LYS A 18 -3.28 -27.12 -1.86
C LYS A 18 -4.63 -27.71 -2.33
N ASN A 19 -5.64 -26.88 -2.48
CA ASN A 19 -6.98 -27.26 -2.97
C ASN A 19 -7.19 -27.00 -4.47
N GLY A 20 -6.10 -26.95 -5.24
CA GLY A 20 -6.16 -26.95 -6.70
C GLY A 20 -6.25 -25.57 -7.35
N TYR A 21 -6.22 -24.47 -6.59
CA TYR A 21 -6.15 -23.13 -7.17
C TYR A 21 -4.75 -22.78 -7.65
N HIS A 22 -4.66 -21.99 -8.71
CA HIS A 22 -3.42 -21.31 -9.08
C HIS A 22 -3.26 -20.09 -8.18
N SER A 23 -2.19 -20.04 -7.42
CA SER A 23 -1.97 -18.99 -6.43
C SER A 23 -0.89 -18.01 -6.88
N ALA A 24 -1.23 -16.73 -6.92
CA ALA A 24 -0.29 -15.68 -7.31
C ALA A 24 -0.35 -14.46 -6.40
N ARG A 25 0.78 -13.78 -6.21
CA ARG A 25 0.84 -12.46 -5.58
C ARG A 25 1.50 -11.42 -6.47
N ILE A 26 1.10 -10.19 -6.24
CA ILE A 26 1.73 -9.01 -6.83
C ILE A 26 2.02 -8.03 -5.71
N SER A 27 3.30 -7.65 -5.57
CA SER A 27 3.81 -6.64 -4.64
C SER A 27 3.48 -6.92 -3.15
N LYS A 28 3.11 -5.92 -2.36
CA LYS A 28 3.07 -5.94 -0.89
C LYS A 28 1.86 -6.69 -0.33
N VAL A 29 1.91 -8.02 -0.36
CA VAL A 29 0.93 -8.90 0.30
C VAL A 29 1.41 -9.28 1.71
N PHE A 30 2.63 -9.78 1.84
CA PHE A 30 3.34 -9.88 3.10
C PHE A 30 4.17 -8.61 3.36
N HIS A 31 4.78 -8.51 4.53
CA HIS A 31 5.52 -7.32 4.90
C HIS A 31 6.73 -7.09 3.99
N MET A 32 6.74 -5.94 3.35
CA MET A 32 7.85 -5.41 2.57
C MET A 32 8.23 -4.05 3.12
N GLY A 33 9.52 -3.81 3.32
CA GLY A 33 10.05 -2.52 3.75
C GLY A 33 9.79 -1.43 2.71
N VAL A 34 9.22 -0.30 3.14
CA VAL A 34 8.98 0.86 2.28
C VAL A 34 9.90 2.00 2.73
N PRO A 35 10.78 2.50 1.88
CA PRO A 35 11.03 2.18 0.46
C PRO A 35 12.08 1.07 0.23
N THR A 36 12.60 0.43 1.27
CA THR A 36 13.80 -0.42 1.21
C THR A 36 13.66 -1.68 0.36
N ASP A 37 12.49 -2.30 0.37
CA ASP A 37 12.19 -3.47 -0.45
C ASP A 37 11.37 -3.09 -1.68
N ILE A 38 10.36 -2.23 -1.52
CA ILE A 38 9.50 -1.78 -2.63
C ILE A 38 10.32 -1.05 -3.70
N GLY A 39 11.21 -0.12 -3.30
CA GLY A 39 12.00 0.65 -4.25
C GLY A 39 12.75 -0.22 -5.27
N PRO A 40 13.59 -1.17 -4.84
CA PRO A 40 14.32 -2.08 -5.72
C PRO A 40 13.52 -3.31 -6.20
N GLY A 41 12.29 -3.55 -5.69
CA GLY A 41 11.48 -4.69 -6.05
C GLY A 41 11.93 -6.00 -5.39
N ARG A 42 12.24 -5.97 -4.10
CA ARG A 42 12.59 -7.16 -3.31
C ARG A 42 11.36 -7.85 -2.74
N ASP A 43 11.48 -9.12 -2.39
CA ASP A 43 10.37 -9.91 -1.84
C ASP A 43 9.98 -9.54 -0.39
N GLY A 44 10.90 -8.91 0.38
CA GLY A 44 10.67 -8.66 1.79
C GLY A 44 10.50 -9.95 2.60
N ALA A 45 9.60 -9.92 3.58
CA ALA A 45 9.27 -11.07 4.41
C ALA A 45 8.16 -11.94 3.76
N ASP A 46 8.44 -12.48 2.58
CA ASP A 46 7.48 -13.30 1.82
C ASP A 46 7.34 -14.73 2.35
N ASP A 47 6.31 -15.44 1.88
CA ASP A 47 6.09 -16.87 2.07
C ASP A 47 6.05 -17.60 0.71
N PRO A 48 7.19 -18.04 0.17
CA PRO A 48 7.24 -18.67 -1.15
C PRO A 48 6.36 -19.91 -1.31
N ALA A 49 6.08 -20.62 -0.22
CA ALA A 49 5.21 -21.79 -0.23
C ALA A 49 3.75 -21.46 -0.60
N SER A 50 3.34 -20.21 -0.39
CA SER A 50 2.01 -19.71 -0.69
C SER A 50 1.74 -19.51 -2.18
N TRP A 51 2.77 -19.41 -3.03
CA TRP A 51 2.63 -18.91 -4.39
C TRP A 51 3.10 -19.91 -5.44
N ASP A 52 2.40 -19.95 -6.58
CA ASP A 52 2.90 -20.52 -7.84
C ASP A 52 3.63 -19.43 -8.64
N GLU A 53 3.15 -18.18 -8.56
CA GLU A 53 3.76 -17.01 -9.19
C GLU A 53 3.86 -15.86 -8.17
N ALA A 54 4.99 -15.15 -8.17
CA ALA A 54 5.20 -13.97 -7.32
C ALA A 54 5.86 -12.85 -8.13
N TYR A 55 5.30 -11.66 -8.06
CA TYR A 55 5.77 -10.49 -8.81
C TYR A 55 6.00 -9.31 -7.87
N ASN A 56 7.05 -8.56 -8.12
CA ASN A 56 7.35 -7.32 -7.42
C ASN A 56 7.25 -6.14 -8.38
N SER A 57 6.77 -5.02 -7.87
CA SER A 57 6.55 -3.79 -8.63
C SER A 57 7.46 -2.69 -8.09
N PRO A 58 8.71 -2.55 -8.61
CA PRO A 58 9.62 -1.52 -8.15
C PRO A 58 9.12 -0.12 -8.49
N GLY A 59 9.38 0.84 -7.59
CA GLY A 59 9.02 2.24 -7.81
C GLY A 59 9.98 3.20 -7.12
N PRO A 60 10.06 4.46 -7.57
CA PRO A 60 11.02 5.44 -7.05
C PRO A 60 10.70 5.91 -5.63
N GLU A 61 9.50 5.70 -5.15
CA GLU A 61 9.01 6.09 -3.83
C GLU A 61 9.33 7.56 -3.52
N SER A 62 9.96 7.88 -2.39
CA SER A 62 10.36 9.25 -2.04
C SER A 62 11.36 9.91 -3.00
N LYS A 63 11.94 9.13 -3.92
CA LYS A 63 12.85 9.63 -4.96
C LYS A 63 12.15 9.91 -6.29
N ALA A 64 10.82 9.80 -6.35
CA ALA A 64 10.06 10.15 -7.54
C ALA A 64 10.31 11.60 -7.93
N ALA A 65 10.42 11.86 -9.24
CA ALA A 65 10.48 13.22 -9.77
C ALA A 65 9.20 13.97 -9.40
N GLY A 66 9.31 15.27 -9.15
CA GLY A 66 8.19 16.12 -8.77
C GLY A 66 8.47 16.98 -7.53
N PHE A 67 7.42 17.47 -6.91
CA PHE A 67 7.53 18.29 -5.69
C PHE A 67 7.50 17.40 -4.45
N GLY A 68 8.66 17.24 -3.80
CA GLY A 68 8.82 16.47 -2.58
C GLY A 68 9.08 17.34 -1.36
N GLU A 69 8.45 17.04 -0.22
CA GLU A 69 8.69 17.73 1.03
C GLU A 69 8.65 16.78 2.25
N THR A 70 9.43 17.11 3.29
CA THR A 70 9.34 16.46 4.60
C THR A 70 8.37 17.24 5.47
N LEU A 71 7.35 16.55 5.99
CA LEU A 71 6.22 17.16 6.71
C LEU A 71 6.35 17.05 8.25
N GLN A 72 7.53 16.81 8.76
CA GLN A 72 7.82 16.76 10.20
C GLN A 72 9.09 17.53 10.52
N ASN A 73 9.10 18.26 11.63
CA ASN A 73 10.26 19.04 12.07
C ASN A 73 11.20 18.22 12.96
N ASN A 74 10.64 17.28 13.74
CA ASN A 74 11.46 16.36 14.51
C ASN A 74 11.84 15.16 13.62
N PRO A 75 13.13 14.96 13.29
CA PRO A 75 13.61 13.74 12.65
C PRO A 75 13.38 12.49 13.53
N GLY A 76 12.90 12.72 14.73
CA GLY A 76 12.17 11.85 15.64
C GLY A 76 12.75 10.49 15.86
N GLY A 77 13.82 10.37 16.58
CA GLY A 77 14.25 9.07 17.10
C GLY A 77 14.64 8.01 16.05
N LEU A 78 14.60 8.35 14.78
CA LEU A 78 15.17 7.52 13.74
C LEU A 78 16.68 7.69 13.80
N LYS A 79 17.38 6.59 14.06
CA LYS A 79 18.85 6.55 13.95
C LYS A 79 19.24 7.14 12.60
N LYS A 80 20.26 7.99 12.59
CA LYS A 80 20.83 8.60 11.37
C LYS A 80 21.07 7.48 10.35
N GLY A 81 20.40 7.53 9.21
CA GLY A 81 20.49 6.48 8.17
C GLY A 81 19.34 5.46 8.13
N ALA A 82 18.40 5.47 9.07
CA ALA A 82 17.19 4.69 8.94
C ALA A 82 16.32 5.27 7.82
N ALA A 83 16.53 4.78 6.60
CA ALA A 83 15.61 4.97 5.48
C ALA A 83 14.37 4.10 5.76
N GLY A 84 13.55 4.47 6.71
CA GLY A 84 12.44 3.66 7.11
C GLY A 84 11.15 4.44 7.19
N GLY A 85 10.07 3.75 6.98
CA GLY A 85 8.70 4.15 6.81
C GLY A 85 8.04 5.00 7.88
N ASN A 86 8.79 5.63 8.76
CA ASN A 86 8.26 6.50 9.80
C ASN A 86 8.53 8.00 9.55
N ARG A 87 8.89 8.37 8.33
CA ARG A 87 9.00 9.77 7.94
C ARG A 87 7.73 10.18 7.20
N PHE A 88 7.06 11.18 7.73
CA PHE A 88 6.01 11.88 6.99
C PHE A 88 6.65 12.76 5.94
N SER A 89 6.78 12.21 4.75
CA SER A 89 7.16 12.93 3.55
C SER A 89 6.11 12.70 2.48
N SER A 90 5.90 13.70 1.65
CA SER A 90 5.02 13.61 0.49
C SER A 90 5.78 13.90 -0.79
N VAL A 91 5.32 13.32 -1.89
CA VAL A 91 5.77 13.68 -3.23
C VAL A 91 4.56 13.79 -4.14
N GLU A 92 4.31 15.02 -4.61
CA GLU A 92 3.42 15.28 -5.75
C GLU A 92 4.22 14.94 -7.02
N ALA A 93 4.12 13.69 -7.43
CA ALA A 93 5.01 13.14 -8.43
C ALA A 93 4.63 13.54 -9.85
N ASP A 94 5.65 13.74 -10.67
CA ASP A 94 5.50 13.91 -12.11
C ASP A 94 5.31 12.54 -12.79
N GLY A 95 4.72 12.55 -13.99
CA GLY A 95 4.46 11.35 -14.77
C GLY A 95 3.13 10.68 -14.43
N ASP A 96 2.94 9.49 -15.00
CA ASP A 96 1.73 8.71 -14.85
C ASP A 96 1.87 7.60 -13.77
N HIS A 97 0.84 6.78 -13.67
CA HIS A 97 0.81 5.69 -12.71
C HIS A 97 1.90 4.62 -12.94
N LEU A 98 2.40 4.44 -14.18
CA LEU A 98 3.40 3.41 -14.50
C LEU A 98 4.80 3.72 -13.94
N VAL A 99 5.04 4.96 -13.52
CA VAL A 99 6.26 5.31 -12.80
C VAL A 99 6.28 4.67 -11.41
N HIS A 100 5.11 4.49 -10.81
CA HIS A 100 4.93 4.11 -9.41
C HIS A 100 4.67 2.61 -9.23
N SER A 101 5.04 2.10 -8.04
CA SER A 101 4.84 0.71 -7.65
C SER A 101 3.38 0.27 -7.80
N ASP A 102 2.43 1.02 -7.25
CA ASP A 102 1.01 0.65 -7.27
C ASP A 102 0.42 0.65 -8.69
N GLY A 103 0.88 1.54 -9.56
CA GLY A 103 0.47 1.53 -10.96
C GLY A 103 0.94 0.28 -11.69
N LYS A 104 2.22 -0.11 -11.50
CA LYS A 104 2.78 -1.35 -12.05
C LYS A 104 2.10 -2.57 -11.47
N THR A 105 1.75 -2.54 -10.17
CA THR A 105 0.99 -3.60 -9.50
C THR A 105 -0.37 -3.78 -10.16
N ALA A 106 -1.09 -2.70 -10.43
CA ALA A 106 -2.39 -2.76 -11.10
C ALA A 106 -2.29 -3.30 -12.52
N GLU A 107 -1.31 -2.84 -13.31
CA GLU A 107 -1.12 -3.34 -14.69
C GLU A 107 -0.75 -4.82 -14.71
N LYS A 108 0.11 -5.28 -13.79
CA LYS A 108 0.44 -6.71 -13.66
C LYS A 108 -0.81 -7.51 -13.24
N ALA A 109 -1.66 -6.98 -12.37
CA ALA A 109 -2.92 -7.64 -12.00
C ALA A 109 -3.86 -7.77 -13.21
N VAL A 110 -3.99 -6.70 -14.02
CA VAL A 110 -4.76 -6.74 -15.27
C VAL A 110 -4.22 -7.81 -16.21
N GLU A 111 -2.90 -7.85 -16.45
CA GLU A 111 -2.25 -8.87 -17.27
C GLU A 111 -2.58 -10.29 -16.78
N LEU A 112 -2.45 -10.56 -15.47
CA LEU A 112 -2.69 -11.87 -14.90
C LEU A 112 -4.18 -12.26 -14.97
N ILE A 113 -5.10 -11.33 -14.75
CA ILE A 113 -6.55 -11.58 -14.89
C ILE A 113 -6.88 -12.01 -16.33
N HIS A 114 -6.30 -11.34 -17.32
CA HIS A 114 -6.46 -11.76 -18.73
C HIS A 114 -5.85 -13.14 -18.98
N LYS A 115 -4.64 -13.39 -18.48
CA LYS A 115 -3.97 -14.70 -18.58
C LYS A 115 -4.80 -15.83 -17.94
N TYR A 116 -5.39 -15.57 -16.77
CA TYR A 116 -6.11 -16.59 -16.01
C TYR A 116 -7.51 -16.87 -16.53
N LYS A 117 -8.08 -16.00 -17.37
CA LYS A 117 -9.35 -16.26 -18.06
C LYS A 117 -9.33 -17.59 -18.84
N ASP A 118 -8.21 -17.88 -19.49
CA ASP A 118 -8.07 -19.05 -20.36
C ASP A 118 -7.46 -20.27 -19.64
N MET A 119 -7.20 -20.16 -18.34
CA MET A 119 -6.72 -21.26 -17.52
C MET A 119 -7.87 -22.23 -17.17
N ASN A 120 -7.64 -23.52 -17.36
CA ASN A 120 -8.56 -24.56 -16.89
C ASN A 120 -8.36 -24.86 -15.39
N LYS A 121 -8.31 -23.82 -14.56
CA LYS A 121 -8.01 -23.91 -13.14
C LYS A 121 -8.45 -22.62 -12.44
N PRO A 122 -9.12 -22.68 -11.27
CA PRO A 122 -9.45 -21.50 -10.51
C PRO A 122 -8.18 -20.82 -9.99
N PHE A 123 -8.25 -19.54 -9.71
CA PHE A 123 -7.11 -18.77 -9.20
C PHE A 123 -7.38 -18.12 -7.84
N PHE A 124 -6.32 -17.94 -7.07
CA PHE A 124 -6.21 -17.05 -5.94
C PHE A 124 -5.19 -15.97 -6.28
N LEU A 125 -5.64 -14.74 -6.50
CA LEU A 125 -4.78 -13.61 -6.84
C LEU A 125 -4.77 -12.58 -5.71
N ALA A 126 -3.62 -12.41 -5.07
CA ALA A 126 -3.40 -11.38 -4.06
C ALA A 126 -2.70 -10.17 -4.69
N VAL A 127 -3.35 -9.01 -4.63
CA VAL A 127 -2.85 -7.75 -5.18
C VAL A 127 -2.56 -6.79 -4.03
N GLY A 128 -1.28 -6.58 -3.72
CA GLY A 128 -0.83 -5.76 -2.61
C GLY A 128 -0.41 -4.36 -3.05
N PHE A 129 -1.22 -3.35 -2.73
CA PHE A 129 -0.85 -1.95 -2.92
C PHE A 129 -0.02 -1.44 -1.73
N VAL A 130 0.86 -0.48 -1.99
CA VAL A 130 1.70 0.16 -0.97
C VAL A 130 0.98 1.35 -0.35
N ARG A 131 0.24 2.10 -1.18
CA ARG A 131 -0.50 3.27 -0.70
C ARG A 131 -1.68 2.85 0.19
N PRO A 132 -1.98 3.63 1.25
CA PRO A 132 -1.41 4.93 1.65
C PRO A 132 -0.22 4.88 2.63
N HIS A 133 0.57 3.81 2.69
CA HIS A 133 1.79 3.76 3.52
C HIS A 133 2.76 4.91 3.17
N VAL A 134 3.43 5.45 4.17
CA VAL A 134 4.48 6.47 3.98
C VAL A 134 5.72 5.89 3.26
N PRO A 135 6.43 6.68 2.43
CA PRO A 135 6.17 8.07 2.04
C PRO A 135 4.87 8.21 1.25
N LEU A 136 4.18 9.35 1.42
CA LEU A 136 2.89 9.62 0.76
C LEU A 136 3.15 10.12 -0.67
N VAL A 137 3.21 9.21 -1.62
CA VAL A 137 3.58 9.49 -3.01
C VAL A 137 2.42 9.14 -3.93
N ALA A 138 2.01 10.10 -4.75
CA ALA A 138 1.02 9.89 -5.80
C ALA A 138 1.29 10.84 -6.98
N PRO A 139 0.87 10.50 -8.20
CA PRO A 139 0.87 11.44 -9.32
C PRO A 139 0.10 12.73 -8.99
N ARG A 140 0.63 13.87 -9.41
CA ARG A 140 0.14 15.23 -9.10
C ARG A 140 -1.36 15.39 -9.22
N LYS A 141 -1.98 14.83 -10.25
CA LYS A 141 -3.44 14.90 -10.49
C LYS A 141 -4.30 14.42 -9.32
N TYR A 142 -3.78 13.52 -8.47
CA TYR A 142 -4.52 13.04 -7.30
C TYR A 142 -4.45 14.00 -6.11
N PHE A 143 -3.55 14.98 -6.14
CA PHE A 143 -3.49 16.06 -5.15
C PHE A 143 -4.43 17.24 -5.48
N GLU A 144 -4.78 17.43 -6.74
CA GLU A 144 -5.60 18.55 -7.21
C GLU A 144 -6.96 18.67 -6.51
N PRO A 145 -7.69 17.57 -6.22
CA PRO A 145 -8.98 17.66 -5.52
C PRO A 145 -8.87 18.12 -4.06
N TYR A 146 -7.67 18.19 -3.50
CA TYR A 146 -7.42 18.41 -2.07
C TYR A 146 -6.54 19.65 -1.80
N PRO A 147 -7.00 20.89 -2.10
CA PRO A 147 -6.22 22.09 -1.79
C PRO A 147 -6.06 22.22 -0.26
N VAL A 148 -4.84 22.59 0.19
CA VAL A 148 -4.43 22.60 1.60
C VAL A 148 -5.33 23.47 2.47
N ASP A 149 -5.79 24.61 1.94
CA ASP A 149 -6.68 25.54 2.65
C ASP A 149 -8.07 24.94 2.93
N LYS A 150 -8.51 23.97 2.14
CA LYS A 150 -9.78 23.25 2.30
C LYS A 150 -9.68 22.01 3.20
N ILE A 151 -8.49 21.60 3.58
CA ILE A 151 -8.32 20.45 4.48
C ILE A 151 -8.82 20.80 5.87
N ILE A 152 -9.76 19.98 6.35
CA ILE A 152 -10.28 20.02 7.72
C ILE A 152 -9.55 18.94 8.52
N LEU A 153 -8.89 19.33 9.59
CA LEU A 153 -8.29 18.37 10.51
C LEU A 153 -9.37 17.72 11.38
N PRO A 154 -9.24 16.43 11.73
CA PRO A 154 -10.20 15.79 12.63
C PRO A 154 -10.21 16.50 13.98
N PRO A 155 -11.37 16.59 14.65
CA PRO A 155 -11.46 17.16 15.98
C PRO A 155 -10.64 16.34 16.98
N LYS A 156 -10.07 17.02 17.97
CA LYS A 156 -9.46 16.31 19.10
C LYS A 156 -10.57 15.92 20.07
N VAL A 157 -10.69 14.63 20.32
CA VAL A 157 -11.63 14.10 21.31
C VAL A 157 -10.88 13.90 22.63
N PRO A 158 -11.33 14.50 23.74
CA PRO A 158 -10.75 14.25 25.05
C PRO A 158 -10.89 12.75 25.40
N ASN A 159 -9.83 12.19 25.97
CA ASN A 159 -9.82 10.79 26.45
C ASN A 159 -10.04 9.70 25.38
N ASP A 160 -9.83 10.03 24.10
CA ASP A 160 -10.01 9.12 22.95
C ASP A 160 -9.16 7.84 23.03
N TRP A 161 -8.15 7.84 23.89
CA TRP A 161 -7.24 6.71 24.07
C TRP A 161 -7.59 5.81 25.28
N ASP A 162 -8.61 6.16 26.09
CA ASP A 162 -8.84 5.50 27.36
C ASP A 162 -9.41 4.08 27.20
N ASP A 163 -10.17 3.83 26.12
CA ASP A 163 -10.74 2.53 25.79
C ASP A 163 -9.88 1.72 24.80
N ILE A 164 -8.76 2.28 24.34
CA ILE A 164 -7.86 1.61 23.40
C ILE A 164 -6.76 0.85 24.16
N PRO A 165 -6.65 -0.49 24.00
CA PRO A 165 -5.60 -1.27 24.65
C PRO A 165 -4.20 -0.73 24.35
N MET A 166 -3.34 -0.65 25.38
CA MET A 166 -2.01 -0.03 25.33
C MET A 166 -1.14 -0.51 24.16
N ASN A 167 -1.25 -1.78 23.79
CA ASN A 167 -0.40 -2.41 22.78
C ASN A 167 -0.99 -2.37 21.36
N SER A 168 -2.19 -1.85 21.19
CA SER A 168 -2.91 -1.88 19.91
C SER A 168 -2.74 -0.62 19.07
N ALA A 169 -2.10 0.43 19.60
CA ALA A 169 -1.99 1.71 18.91
C ALA A 169 -0.62 2.36 19.05
N ASN A 170 -0.15 2.97 17.97
CA ASN A 170 1.00 3.86 18.02
C ASN A 170 0.57 5.22 18.54
N ARG A 171 0.84 5.51 19.83
CA ARG A 171 0.44 6.74 20.51
C ARG A 171 1.26 7.99 20.13
N ARG A 172 1.95 7.95 19.00
CA ARG A 172 2.65 9.15 18.49
C ARG A 172 1.64 10.11 17.88
N THR A 173 1.75 11.37 18.27
CA THR A 173 0.86 12.46 17.83
C THR A 173 1.60 13.44 16.92
N SER A 174 0.87 14.37 16.31
CA SER A 174 1.46 15.49 15.57
C SER A 174 2.44 16.31 16.41
N ALA A 175 2.19 16.41 17.73
CA ALA A 175 3.12 17.07 18.66
C ALA A 175 4.45 16.29 18.80
N SER A 176 4.40 14.96 18.82
CA SER A 176 5.61 14.11 18.84
C SER A 176 6.48 14.32 17.60
N TRP A 177 5.86 14.64 16.45
CA TRP A 177 6.52 14.94 15.19
C TRP A 177 6.82 16.42 14.99
N GLN A 178 6.48 17.27 15.97
CA GLN A 178 6.63 18.72 15.93
C GLN A 178 6.01 19.37 14.67
N MET A 179 4.85 18.86 14.26
CA MET A 179 4.14 19.37 13.10
C MET A 179 3.30 20.61 13.47
N ASP A 180 3.48 21.69 12.73
CA ASP A 180 2.55 22.81 12.76
C ASP A 180 1.22 22.47 12.05
N LEU A 181 0.24 23.37 12.15
CA LEU A 181 -1.08 23.15 11.55
C LEU A 181 -1.03 22.99 10.03
N THR A 182 -0.15 23.72 9.36
CA THR A 182 0.02 23.64 7.91
C THR A 182 0.60 22.29 7.51
N GLN A 183 1.61 21.82 8.24
CA GLN A 183 2.20 20.49 8.00
C GLN A 183 1.19 19.37 8.26
N GLN A 184 0.36 19.47 9.29
CA GLN A 184 -0.72 18.51 9.56
C GLN A 184 -1.71 18.46 8.40
N LYS A 185 -2.16 19.63 7.89
CA LYS A 185 -3.05 19.68 6.70
C LYS A 185 -2.38 19.09 5.46
N LYS A 186 -1.10 19.35 5.24
CA LYS A 186 -0.35 18.76 4.13
C LYS A 186 -0.23 17.24 4.22
N VAL A 187 -0.04 16.69 5.43
CA VAL A 187 -0.05 15.24 5.66
C VAL A 187 -1.41 14.64 5.28
N VAL A 188 -2.51 15.23 5.77
CA VAL A 188 -3.87 14.76 5.43
C VAL A 188 -4.13 14.86 3.94
N ARG A 189 -3.75 15.96 3.29
CA ARG A 189 -3.83 16.13 1.83
C ARG A 189 -3.10 15.03 1.08
N ALA A 190 -1.85 14.76 1.45
CA ALA A 190 -1.03 13.75 0.82
C ALA A 190 -1.56 12.33 1.06
N TYR A 191 -2.13 12.09 2.24
CA TYR A 191 -2.82 10.83 2.53
C TYR A 191 -4.04 10.63 1.63
N TYR A 192 -4.91 11.63 1.49
CA TYR A 192 -6.07 11.58 0.61
C TYR A 192 -5.67 11.37 -0.86
N ALA A 193 -4.64 12.06 -1.33
CA ALA A 193 -4.10 11.86 -2.67
C ALA A 193 -3.59 10.42 -2.88
N SER A 194 -2.90 9.87 -1.88
CA SER A 194 -2.43 8.48 -1.90
C SER A 194 -3.58 7.47 -1.92
N VAL A 195 -4.65 7.71 -1.14
CA VAL A 195 -5.87 6.88 -1.15
C VAL A 195 -6.55 6.95 -2.52
N SER A 196 -6.73 8.15 -3.08
CA SER A 196 -7.34 8.33 -4.40
C SER A 196 -6.53 7.66 -5.52
N PHE A 197 -5.22 7.65 -5.40
CA PHE A 197 -4.35 6.93 -6.34
C PHE A 197 -4.55 5.42 -6.22
N MET A 198 -4.55 4.88 -5.02
CA MET A 198 -4.78 3.45 -4.76
C MET A 198 -6.17 3.02 -5.22
N ASP A 199 -7.20 3.83 -4.95
CA ASP A 199 -8.57 3.58 -5.41
C ASP A 199 -8.65 3.49 -6.93
N ALA A 200 -8.04 4.43 -7.65
CA ALA A 200 -7.98 4.39 -9.10
C ALA A 200 -7.27 3.11 -9.63
N MET A 201 -6.22 2.65 -8.95
CA MET A 201 -5.53 1.40 -9.30
C MET A 201 -6.39 0.16 -8.99
N THR A 202 -7.09 0.16 -7.88
CA THR A 202 -8.10 -0.87 -7.55
C THR A 202 -9.20 -0.92 -8.61
N GLY A 203 -9.70 0.23 -9.05
CA GLY A 203 -10.68 0.34 -10.13
C GLY A 203 -10.21 -0.32 -11.44
N LYS A 204 -8.92 -0.20 -11.82
CA LYS A 204 -8.36 -0.89 -12.99
C LYS A 204 -8.45 -2.41 -12.86
N VAL A 205 -8.10 -2.95 -11.69
CA VAL A 205 -8.16 -4.40 -11.41
C VAL A 205 -9.59 -4.92 -11.50
N LEU A 206 -10.53 -4.23 -10.86
CA LEU A 206 -11.97 -4.59 -10.90
C LEU A 206 -12.54 -4.50 -12.31
N LYS A 207 -12.12 -3.51 -13.09
CA LYS A 207 -12.51 -3.36 -14.50
C LYS A 207 -12.04 -4.56 -15.33
N ALA A 208 -10.81 -5.03 -15.14
CA ALA A 208 -10.29 -6.21 -15.85
C ALA A 208 -11.11 -7.46 -15.54
N LEU A 209 -11.51 -7.70 -14.29
CA LEU A 209 -12.41 -8.81 -13.93
C LEU A 209 -13.74 -8.73 -14.68
N LYS A 210 -14.30 -7.53 -14.83
CA LYS A 210 -15.56 -7.33 -15.57
C LYS A 210 -15.37 -7.55 -17.06
N GLU A 211 -14.33 -6.98 -17.66
CA GLU A 211 -14.04 -7.07 -19.10
C GLU A 211 -13.72 -8.50 -19.56
N THR A 212 -13.11 -9.29 -18.69
CA THR A 212 -12.82 -10.72 -18.96
C THR A 212 -14.01 -11.64 -18.67
N GLY A 213 -15.13 -11.12 -18.15
CA GLY A 213 -16.30 -11.92 -17.80
C GLY A 213 -16.13 -12.77 -16.53
N GLN A 214 -15.11 -12.52 -15.74
CA GLN A 214 -14.81 -13.30 -14.54
C GLN A 214 -15.44 -12.75 -13.26
N ARG A 215 -16.02 -11.52 -13.31
CA ARG A 215 -16.49 -10.78 -12.13
C ARG A 215 -17.53 -11.54 -11.32
N ASP A 216 -18.49 -12.21 -11.97
CA ASP A 216 -19.62 -12.87 -11.30
C ASP A 216 -19.23 -14.23 -10.70
N ASN A 217 -18.08 -14.78 -11.11
CA ASN A 217 -17.52 -16.01 -10.57
C ASN A 217 -16.24 -15.77 -9.73
N THR A 218 -16.03 -14.55 -9.26
CA THR A 218 -14.86 -14.19 -8.43
C THR A 218 -15.32 -13.52 -7.15
N ILE A 219 -14.92 -14.08 -6.01
CA ILE A 219 -15.05 -13.42 -4.71
C ILE A 219 -13.95 -12.37 -4.62
N VAL A 220 -14.35 -11.11 -4.46
CA VAL A 220 -13.43 -9.98 -4.27
C VAL A 220 -13.40 -9.59 -2.80
N ILE A 221 -12.22 -9.64 -2.19
CA ILE A 221 -11.99 -9.22 -0.81
C ILE A 221 -11.09 -7.97 -0.85
N PHE A 222 -11.56 -6.87 -0.27
CA PHE A 222 -10.77 -5.66 -0.06
C PHE A 222 -10.51 -5.49 1.43
N THR A 223 -9.25 -5.39 1.82
CA THR A 223 -8.85 -5.31 3.23
C THR A 223 -7.59 -4.46 3.40
N SER A 224 -7.33 -4.05 4.63
CA SER A 224 -6.09 -3.39 5.04
C SER A 224 -5.34 -4.28 6.02
N ASP A 225 -4.00 -4.22 6.01
CA ASP A 225 -3.15 -4.95 6.93
C ASP A 225 -2.99 -4.22 8.30
N HIS A 226 -3.32 -2.93 8.36
CA HIS A 226 -3.36 -2.13 9.59
C HIS A 226 -4.14 -0.81 9.42
#